data_86ac6bc2844e63f7b3260d9ddc2572ba
#
_entry.id   86ac6bc2844e63f7b3260d9ddc2572ba
#
_cell.length_a   1.000
_cell.length_b   1.000
_cell.length_c   1.000
_cell.angle_alpha   90.00
_cell.angle_beta   90.00
_cell.angle_gamma   90.00
#
_symmetry.space_group_name_H-M   'P 1'
#
loop_
_entity.id
_entity.type
_entity.pdbx_description
1 polymer ?
#
loop_
_entity_poly.entity_id
_entity_poly.type
_entity_poly.pdbx_seq_one_letter_code
_entity_poly.pdbx_strand_id
1 'polypeptide(L)'
;FHMTTLPSKAKVVIIGGGIHGLSTAWKLSETYKNPGDIDVLEKKDTAAGASGIACGVVRNNYFQPAMRELMAHSVSVWESDPKAWKYNAVGYLQISPEVMHEDVSSIYEQQKAIGYESEFIEGEKDCMNYMKGMFDDWQAKGITSVLHEKKGGYAFNKDSIKALENKSVSNGVNVVKGVKVTGFKRGSNSKAVTGVETDKGVIECEQVVVGAGPWVRDFWNMLELPKTTWIKDEDGRFHEADMWKYWMLQEGVIGVDKDFLKMNDGNQPPVIHVDSDAPLYSDTTKNLITEKLWGIYYKPDIEGLGVQGGTSPYIVDKHFDKVDVDPYGIDSPEYQTTEAFNDMWCSALAHCQKRFEGKSGLYRKGPSGGLGCMTPDSFPIFDRFLENVYMIADANHGYKMIGVGELVAKESLGQESDLLKP
;
A
#
# COMPACT_ATOMS: atom_id res chain seq x y z
N PHE A 1 -29.85 -13.24 -6.32
CA PHE A 1 -28.65 -14.05 -6.03
C PHE A 1 -28.22 -14.73 -7.33
N HIS A 2 -27.32 -14.09 -8.11
CA HIS A 2 -26.60 -14.83 -9.13
C HIS A 2 -25.48 -15.62 -8.43
N MET A 3 -25.69 -16.93 -8.26
CA MET A 3 -24.58 -17.83 -7.97
C MET A 3 -23.72 -17.84 -9.22
N THR A 4 -22.57 -17.18 -9.15
CA THR A 4 -21.57 -17.22 -10.21
C THR A 4 -21.01 -18.64 -10.20
N THR A 5 -21.35 -19.42 -11.19
CA THR A 5 -20.81 -20.79 -11.35
C THR A 5 -19.32 -20.66 -11.66
N LEU A 6 -18.50 -21.44 -10.98
CA LEU A 6 -17.05 -21.48 -11.24
C LEU A 6 -16.81 -21.91 -12.70
N PRO A 7 -16.10 -21.13 -13.52
CA PRO A 7 -15.70 -21.55 -14.86
C PRO A 7 -14.82 -22.79 -14.81
N SER A 8 -14.95 -23.69 -15.79
CA SER A 8 -14.11 -24.88 -15.88
C SER A 8 -12.77 -24.63 -16.57
N LYS A 9 -12.69 -23.56 -17.38
CA LYS A 9 -11.51 -23.19 -18.17
C LYS A 9 -11.37 -21.68 -18.23
N ALA A 10 -10.13 -21.23 -18.25
CA ALA A 10 -9.75 -19.85 -18.53
C ALA A 10 -8.41 -19.82 -19.25
N LYS A 11 -8.09 -18.77 -20.00
CA LYS A 11 -6.71 -18.53 -20.44
C LYS A 11 -5.85 -18.02 -19.32
N VAL A 12 -6.36 -17.06 -18.57
CA VAL A 12 -5.65 -16.46 -17.42
C VAL A 12 -6.53 -16.55 -16.20
N VAL A 13 -5.98 -17.11 -15.14
CA VAL A 13 -6.54 -17.04 -13.79
C VAL A 13 -5.72 -16.06 -12.97
N ILE A 14 -6.37 -15.01 -12.47
CA ILE A 14 -5.79 -14.01 -11.58
C ILE A 14 -6.30 -14.28 -10.18
N ILE A 15 -5.38 -14.47 -9.23
CA ILE A 15 -5.69 -14.77 -7.84
C ILE A 15 -5.59 -13.49 -7.02
N GLY A 16 -6.71 -13.05 -6.44
CA GLY A 16 -6.83 -11.86 -5.62
C GLY A 16 -7.65 -10.75 -6.27
N GLY A 17 -8.67 -10.28 -5.56
CA GLY A 17 -9.57 -9.19 -5.94
C GLY A 17 -9.20 -7.85 -5.29
N GLY A 18 -7.92 -7.59 -5.08
CA GLY A 18 -7.38 -6.33 -4.62
C GLY A 18 -6.85 -5.46 -5.76
N ILE A 19 -6.05 -4.44 -5.42
CA ILE A 19 -5.51 -3.47 -6.37
C ILE A 19 -4.71 -4.14 -7.49
N HIS A 20 -3.86 -5.12 -7.18
CA HIS A 20 -3.00 -5.77 -8.16
C HIS A 20 -3.76 -6.70 -9.08
N GLY A 21 -4.62 -7.56 -8.54
CA GLY A 21 -5.38 -8.51 -9.34
C GLY A 21 -6.37 -7.80 -10.28
N LEU A 22 -7.11 -6.84 -9.76
CA LEU A 22 -8.11 -6.11 -10.55
C LEU A 22 -7.48 -5.14 -11.57
N SER A 23 -6.40 -4.45 -11.23
CA SER A 23 -5.71 -3.59 -12.20
C SER A 23 -5.08 -4.40 -13.32
N THR A 24 -4.52 -5.57 -13.02
CA THR A 24 -4.00 -6.50 -14.03
C THR A 24 -5.13 -7.01 -14.94
N ALA A 25 -6.24 -7.45 -14.35
CA ALA A 25 -7.42 -7.91 -15.09
C ALA A 25 -7.96 -6.83 -16.02
N TRP A 26 -8.13 -5.62 -15.52
CA TRP A 26 -8.59 -4.49 -16.31
C TRP A 26 -7.69 -4.25 -17.53
N LYS A 27 -6.39 -4.19 -17.33
CA LYS A 27 -5.43 -3.93 -18.41
C LYS A 27 -5.28 -5.11 -19.39
N LEU A 28 -5.30 -6.34 -18.91
CA LEU A 28 -5.35 -7.51 -19.78
C LEU A 28 -6.61 -7.53 -20.64
N SER A 29 -7.76 -7.15 -20.10
CA SER A 29 -9.01 -7.15 -20.81
C SER A 29 -9.05 -6.19 -21.99
N GLU A 30 -8.22 -5.15 -21.99
CA GLU A 30 -8.09 -4.21 -23.10
C GLU A 30 -7.37 -4.82 -24.31
N THR A 31 -6.58 -5.86 -24.11
CA THR A 31 -5.76 -6.49 -25.16
C THR A 31 -6.26 -7.86 -25.60
N TYR A 32 -7.01 -8.56 -24.75
CA TYR A 32 -7.57 -9.86 -25.08
C TYR A 32 -8.73 -9.74 -26.05
N LYS A 33 -8.72 -10.58 -27.10
CA LYS A 33 -9.84 -10.67 -28.05
C LYS A 33 -11.15 -11.08 -27.37
N ASN A 34 -11.04 -11.99 -26.41
CA ASN A 34 -12.15 -12.46 -25.58
C ASN A 34 -11.84 -12.28 -24.10
N PRO A 35 -12.19 -11.14 -23.48
CA PRO A 35 -11.93 -10.90 -22.06
C PRO A 35 -12.62 -11.90 -21.11
N GLY A 36 -13.65 -12.61 -21.57
CA GLY A 36 -14.26 -13.72 -20.83
C GLY A 36 -13.36 -14.91 -20.59
N ASP A 37 -12.18 -14.95 -21.22
CA ASP A 37 -11.11 -15.92 -20.94
C ASP A 37 -10.24 -15.54 -19.73
N ILE A 38 -10.54 -14.44 -19.05
CA ILE A 38 -9.85 -13.94 -17.85
C ILE A 38 -10.77 -14.09 -16.65
N ASP A 39 -10.34 -14.88 -15.67
CA ASP A 39 -11.05 -15.06 -14.41
C ASP A 39 -10.23 -14.46 -13.27
N VAL A 40 -10.87 -13.63 -12.44
CA VAL A 40 -10.33 -13.17 -11.16
C VAL A 40 -11.01 -13.97 -10.06
N LEU A 41 -10.22 -14.65 -9.23
CA LEU A 41 -10.73 -15.43 -8.08
C LEU A 41 -10.48 -14.65 -6.79
N GLU A 42 -11.55 -14.41 -6.05
CA GLU A 42 -11.49 -13.75 -4.74
C GLU A 42 -12.18 -14.61 -3.69
N LYS A 43 -11.49 -14.88 -2.57
CA LYS A 43 -12.02 -15.77 -1.53
C LYS A 43 -13.19 -15.20 -0.74
N LYS A 44 -13.32 -13.88 -0.66
CA LYS A 44 -14.42 -13.18 0.03
C LYS A 44 -15.12 -12.22 -0.92
N ASP A 45 -14.78 -10.95 -0.83
CA ASP A 45 -15.26 -9.89 -1.71
C ASP A 45 -14.08 -9.04 -2.15
N THR A 46 -14.21 -8.34 -3.24
CA THR A 46 -13.20 -7.36 -3.66
C THR A 46 -13.00 -6.33 -2.56
N ALA A 47 -11.77 -5.89 -2.37
CA ALA A 47 -11.38 -5.02 -1.26
C ALA A 47 -11.54 -5.61 0.17
N ALA A 48 -11.72 -6.91 0.33
CA ALA A 48 -11.80 -7.53 1.65
C ALA A 48 -10.44 -7.67 2.36
N GLY A 49 -9.34 -7.56 1.62
CA GLY A 49 -7.98 -7.64 2.16
C GLY A 49 -7.35 -6.27 2.38
N ALA A 50 -6.02 -6.22 2.24
CA ALA A 50 -5.21 -5.03 2.52
C ALA A 50 -5.64 -3.79 1.70
N SER A 51 -6.02 -3.97 0.43
CA SER A 51 -6.49 -2.86 -0.40
C SER A 51 -7.73 -2.16 0.16
N GLY A 52 -8.60 -2.90 0.82
CA GLY A 52 -9.84 -2.36 1.39
C GLY A 52 -9.69 -1.66 2.74
N ILE A 53 -8.58 -1.90 3.44
CA ILE A 53 -8.31 -1.27 4.75
C ILE A 53 -7.15 -0.28 4.71
N ALA A 54 -6.52 -0.11 3.56
CA ALA A 54 -5.44 0.86 3.38
C ALA A 54 -5.92 2.29 3.67
N CYS A 55 -5.00 3.12 4.16
CA CYS A 55 -5.25 4.55 4.39
C CYS A 55 -5.51 5.33 3.09
N GLY A 56 -5.21 4.74 1.95
CA GLY A 56 -5.50 5.31 0.64
C GLY A 56 -4.52 6.38 0.18
N VAL A 57 -3.38 6.53 0.82
CA VAL A 57 -2.35 7.51 0.46
C VAL A 57 -1.71 7.16 -0.87
N VAL A 58 -1.59 8.15 -1.74
CA VAL A 58 -0.91 8.10 -3.04
C VAL A 58 0.25 9.08 -3.03
N ARG A 59 1.47 8.60 -3.23
CA ARG A 59 2.69 9.41 -3.15
C ARG A 59 3.80 8.89 -4.03
N ASN A 60 4.77 9.74 -4.33
CA ASN A 60 6.03 9.39 -5.00
C ASN A 60 7.22 9.34 -4.03
N ASN A 61 7.08 9.85 -2.82
CA ASN A 61 8.15 9.95 -1.82
C ASN A 61 8.67 8.58 -1.37
N TYR A 62 9.75 8.13 -2.02
CA TYR A 62 10.49 6.90 -1.72
C TYR A 62 11.98 7.17 -1.83
N PHE A 63 12.78 6.52 -0.98
CA PHE A 63 14.24 6.66 -1.00
C PHE A 63 14.88 5.99 -2.23
N GLN A 64 14.26 4.93 -2.78
CA GLN A 64 14.79 4.20 -3.92
C GLN A 64 14.30 4.81 -5.25
N PRO A 65 15.22 5.15 -6.18
CA PRO A 65 14.87 5.72 -7.49
C PRO A 65 13.85 4.89 -8.28
N ALA A 66 14.05 3.58 -8.34
CA ALA A 66 13.15 2.67 -9.04
C ALA A 66 11.72 2.74 -8.51
N MET A 67 11.54 2.83 -7.19
CA MET A 67 10.23 3.00 -6.58
C MET A 67 9.59 4.34 -6.95
N ARG A 68 10.37 5.41 -7.04
CA ARG A 68 9.86 6.73 -7.45
C ARG A 68 9.33 6.73 -8.88
N GLU A 69 10.06 6.13 -9.81
CA GLU A 69 9.62 6.02 -11.21
C GLU A 69 8.34 5.18 -11.33
N LEU A 70 8.29 4.06 -10.64
CA LEU A 70 7.10 3.21 -10.60
C LEU A 70 5.89 3.94 -9.99
N MET A 71 6.11 4.72 -8.92
CA MET A 71 5.05 5.52 -8.31
C MET A 71 4.62 6.70 -9.17
N ALA A 72 5.54 7.35 -9.88
CA ALA A 72 5.18 8.40 -10.83
C ALA A 72 4.27 7.86 -11.95
N HIS A 73 4.54 6.65 -12.43
CA HIS A 73 3.65 5.96 -13.37
C HIS A 73 2.28 5.68 -12.74
N SER A 74 2.24 5.17 -11.52
CA SER A 74 0.97 4.91 -10.80
C SER A 74 0.17 6.20 -10.55
N VAL A 75 0.82 7.30 -10.18
CA VAL A 75 0.15 8.60 -10.01
C VAL A 75 -0.52 9.05 -11.31
N SER A 76 0.10 8.82 -12.47
CA SER A 76 -0.51 9.14 -13.76
C SER A 76 -1.80 8.34 -14.02
N VAL A 77 -1.87 7.11 -13.54
CA VAL A 77 -3.10 6.30 -13.62
C VAL A 77 -4.18 6.84 -12.68
N TRP A 78 -3.83 7.24 -11.44
CA TRP A 78 -4.76 7.91 -10.53
C TRP A 78 -5.31 9.19 -11.11
N GLU A 79 -4.49 9.98 -11.79
CA GLU A 79 -4.88 11.23 -12.46
C GLU A 79 -5.75 11.01 -13.70
N SER A 80 -5.70 9.83 -14.31
CA SER A 80 -6.43 9.54 -15.55
C SER A 80 -7.96 9.50 -15.40
N ASP A 81 -8.46 9.14 -14.22
CA ASP A 81 -9.90 9.07 -13.95
C ASP A 81 -10.20 9.33 -12.45
N PRO A 82 -9.87 10.54 -11.96
CA PRO A 82 -9.96 10.85 -10.53
C PRO A 82 -11.36 10.68 -9.96
N LYS A 83 -12.38 10.87 -10.80
CA LYS A 83 -13.78 10.69 -10.38
C LYS A 83 -14.09 9.22 -10.10
N ALA A 84 -13.70 8.30 -10.98
CA ALA A 84 -13.93 6.87 -10.77
C ALA A 84 -13.16 6.34 -9.57
N TRP A 85 -11.91 6.77 -9.43
CA TRP A 85 -11.04 6.37 -8.31
C TRP A 85 -11.39 7.07 -7.00
N LYS A 86 -12.23 8.09 -7.00
CA LYS A 86 -12.39 9.05 -5.89
C LYS A 86 -11.03 9.54 -5.38
N TYR A 87 -10.18 9.89 -6.32
CA TYR A 87 -8.84 10.38 -6.08
C TYR A 87 -8.85 11.89 -5.84
N ASN A 88 -8.25 12.30 -4.74
CA ASN A 88 -8.08 13.68 -4.33
C ASN A 88 -6.62 14.08 -4.52
N ALA A 89 -6.34 14.84 -5.56
CA ALA A 89 -5.00 15.30 -5.92
C ALA A 89 -4.58 16.49 -5.06
N VAL A 90 -4.52 16.31 -3.74
CA VAL A 90 -4.22 17.36 -2.77
C VAL A 90 -2.72 17.52 -2.49
N GLY A 91 -1.89 16.62 -3.00
CA GLY A 91 -0.47 16.60 -2.75
C GLY A 91 -0.07 15.82 -1.50
N TYR A 92 1.24 15.82 -1.23
CA TYR A 92 1.85 15.10 -0.12
C TYR A 92 3.00 15.91 0.47
N LEU A 93 3.06 15.98 1.79
CA LEU A 93 4.12 16.66 2.54
C LEU A 93 5.00 15.65 3.26
N GLN A 94 6.32 15.72 3.01
CA GLN A 94 7.34 15.08 3.83
C GLN A 94 8.02 16.17 4.66
N ILE A 95 7.79 16.15 5.96
CA ILE A 95 8.26 17.14 6.92
C ILE A 95 9.27 16.43 7.81
N SER A 96 10.53 16.92 7.86
CA SER A 96 11.64 16.10 8.35
C SER A 96 12.65 16.88 9.16
N PRO A 97 13.37 16.19 10.09
CA PRO A 97 14.46 16.77 10.87
C PRO A 97 15.78 16.78 10.06
N GLU A 98 16.80 17.43 10.61
CA GLU A 98 18.11 17.59 9.96
C GLU A 98 18.78 16.26 9.62
N VAL A 99 18.63 15.24 10.47
CA VAL A 99 19.21 13.91 10.24
C VAL A 99 18.73 13.24 8.95
N MET A 100 17.57 13.64 8.42
CA MET A 100 17.00 13.14 7.17
C MET A 100 17.23 14.08 5.97
N HIS A 101 17.93 15.21 6.16
CA HIS A 101 18.04 16.24 5.13
C HIS A 101 18.65 15.73 3.82
N GLU A 102 19.71 14.93 3.89
CA GLU A 102 20.38 14.38 2.70
C GLU A 102 19.44 13.48 1.90
N ASP A 103 18.74 12.59 2.58
CA ASP A 103 17.78 11.67 1.95
C ASP A 103 16.63 12.42 1.28
N VAL A 104 16.01 13.35 1.98
CA VAL A 104 14.86 14.12 1.46
C VAL A 104 15.30 15.03 0.32
N SER A 105 16.46 15.65 0.43
CA SER A 105 17.06 16.44 -0.66
C SER A 105 17.30 15.59 -1.92
N SER A 106 17.79 14.36 -1.74
CA SER A 106 17.99 13.40 -2.84
C SER A 106 16.66 13.04 -3.52
N ILE A 107 15.59 12.85 -2.75
CA ILE A 107 14.24 12.59 -3.30
C ILE A 107 13.80 13.78 -4.15
N TYR A 108 13.96 15.00 -3.66
CA TYR A 108 13.60 16.22 -4.39
C TYR A 108 14.35 16.34 -5.73
N GLU A 109 15.67 16.14 -5.73
CA GLU A 109 16.47 16.21 -6.94
C GLU A 109 16.05 15.15 -7.99
N GLN A 110 15.70 13.96 -7.54
CA GLN A 110 15.22 12.91 -8.44
C GLN A 110 13.80 13.16 -8.93
N GLN A 111 12.92 13.72 -8.12
CA GLN A 111 11.60 14.15 -8.58
C GLN A 111 11.72 15.21 -9.67
N LYS A 112 12.60 16.17 -9.50
CA LYS A 112 12.93 17.15 -10.56
C LYS A 112 13.41 16.48 -11.84
N ALA A 113 14.33 15.53 -11.72
CA ALA A 113 14.93 14.85 -12.87
C ALA A 113 13.90 14.06 -13.70
N ILE A 114 12.88 13.52 -13.08
CA ILE A 114 11.79 12.79 -13.77
C ILE A 114 10.58 13.69 -14.11
N GLY A 115 10.67 15.00 -13.86
CA GLY A 115 9.58 15.94 -14.12
C GLY A 115 8.38 15.81 -13.18
N TYR A 116 8.57 15.21 -12.00
CA TYR A 116 7.55 15.12 -10.96
C TYR A 116 7.57 16.39 -10.11
N GLU A 117 6.49 17.19 -10.18
CA GLU A 117 6.43 18.51 -9.58
C GLU A 117 6.47 18.47 -8.06
N SER A 118 7.45 19.13 -7.46
CA SER A 118 7.60 19.29 -6.02
C SER A 118 8.31 20.58 -5.65
N GLU A 119 8.20 20.99 -4.39
CA GLU A 119 8.86 22.16 -3.81
C GLU A 119 9.61 21.73 -2.55
N PHE A 120 10.81 22.23 -2.35
CA PHE A 120 11.67 21.89 -1.23
C PHE A 120 12.02 23.13 -0.42
N ILE A 121 11.60 23.15 0.84
CA ILE A 121 11.83 24.24 1.79
C ILE A 121 12.86 23.78 2.80
N GLU A 122 13.89 24.58 3.04
CA GLU A 122 15.00 24.27 3.94
C GLU A 122 15.15 25.33 5.02
N GLY A 123 15.57 24.88 6.19
CA GLY A 123 15.79 25.73 7.36
C GLY A 123 14.59 25.79 8.30
N GLU A 124 14.86 25.76 9.59
CA GLU A 124 13.83 25.67 10.63
C GLU A 124 12.80 26.82 10.55
N LYS A 125 13.28 28.06 10.37
CA LYS A 125 12.42 29.24 10.29
C LYS A 125 11.54 29.20 9.04
N ASP A 126 12.10 28.88 7.88
CA ASP A 126 11.36 28.87 6.63
C ASP A 126 10.36 27.72 6.57
N CYS A 127 10.71 26.57 7.12
CA CYS A 127 9.80 25.44 7.28
C CYS A 127 8.62 25.79 8.21
N MET A 128 8.88 26.44 9.35
CA MET A 128 7.84 26.88 10.27
C MET A 128 6.91 27.89 9.60
N ASN A 129 7.46 28.87 8.87
CA ASN A 129 6.66 29.86 8.15
C ASN A 129 5.82 29.21 7.05
N TYR A 130 6.39 28.27 6.31
CA TYR A 130 5.67 27.55 5.26
C TYR A 130 4.49 26.77 5.83
N MET A 131 4.72 26.00 6.89
CA MET A 131 3.68 25.19 7.54
C MET A 131 2.61 26.06 8.20
N LYS A 132 2.97 27.18 8.83
CA LYS A 132 2.00 28.16 9.39
C LYS A 132 1.20 28.85 8.30
N GLY A 133 1.73 28.99 7.11
CA GLY A 133 0.97 29.48 5.96
C GLY A 133 -0.17 28.54 5.56
N MET A 134 -0.01 27.25 5.80
CA MET A 134 -1.07 26.25 5.59
C MET A 134 -1.95 26.05 6.82
N PHE A 135 -1.36 25.97 8.02
CA PHE A 135 -2.02 25.73 9.30
C PHE A 135 -1.50 26.74 10.33
N ASP A 136 -2.31 27.68 10.73
CA ASP A 136 -1.94 28.71 11.72
C ASP A 136 -1.55 28.13 13.08
N ASP A 137 -2.06 26.93 13.40
CA ASP A 137 -1.79 26.18 14.62
C ASP A 137 -0.60 25.21 14.53
N TRP A 138 0.19 25.26 13.46
CA TRP A 138 1.38 24.40 13.32
C TRP A 138 2.42 24.73 14.38
N GLN A 139 2.91 23.69 15.06
CA GLN A 139 3.84 23.85 16.19
C GLN A 139 4.90 22.74 16.29
N ALA A 140 5.07 21.92 15.28
CA ALA A 140 6.06 20.82 15.31
C ALA A 140 7.48 21.35 15.52
N LYS A 141 8.23 20.67 16.41
CA LYS A 141 9.63 20.97 16.69
C LYS A 141 10.55 19.99 15.99
N GLY A 142 11.80 20.38 15.80
CA GLY A 142 12.84 19.54 15.20
C GLY A 142 12.70 19.41 13.68
N ILE A 143 12.10 20.37 13.01
CA ILE A 143 11.86 20.34 11.57
C ILE A 143 12.80 21.31 10.86
N THR A 144 13.56 20.82 9.88
CA THR A 144 14.50 21.61 9.09
C THR A 144 14.30 21.46 7.57
N SER A 145 13.41 20.56 7.12
CA SER A 145 13.04 20.46 5.71
C SER A 145 11.57 20.09 5.53
N VAL A 146 10.98 20.60 4.45
CA VAL A 146 9.66 20.24 3.96
C VAL A 146 9.75 19.97 2.47
N LEU A 147 9.44 18.76 2.06
CA LEU A 147 9.27 18.40 0.66
C LEU A 147 7.76 18.32 0.36
N HIS A 148 7.27 19.22 -0.48
CA HIS A 148 5.88 19.28 -0.88
C HIS A 148 5.71 18.76 -2.29
N GLU A 149 5.27 17.52 -2.44
CA GLU A 149 4.81 16.98 -3.71
C GLU A 149 3.52 17.66 -4.12
N LYS A 150 3.46 18.23 -5.32
CA LYS A 150 2.25 18.88 -5.85
C LYS A 150 1.26 17.87 -6.45
N LYS A 151 1.74 16.69 -6.76
CA LYS A 151 0.96 15.53 -7.18
C LYS A 151 0.82 14.53 -6.04
N GLY A 152 -0.02 13.52 -6.23
CA GLY A 152 -0.35 12.61 -5.14
C GLY A 152 -1.47 13.15 -4.27
N GLY A 153 -1.71 12.48 -3.16
CA GLY A 153 -2.80 12.78 -2.26
C GLY A 153 -3.40 11.51 -1.68
N TYR A 154 -4.71 11.34 -1.80
CA TYR A 154 -5.38 10.13 -1.31
C TYR A 154 -6.62 9.79 -2.14
N ALA A 155 -6.98 8.51 -2.10
CA ALA A 155 -8.20 8.01 -2.70
C ALA A 155 -9.04 7.25 -1.68
N PHE A 156 -10.33 7.12 -1.93
CA PHE A 156 -11.20 6.26 -1.13
C PHE A 156 -11.04 4.82 -1.60
N ASN A 157 -10.39 4.02 -0.77
CA ASN A 157 -9.87 2.72 -1.15
C ASN A 157 -10.94 1.73 -1.64
N LYS A 158 -12.04 1.57 -0.91
CA LYS A 158 -13.11 0.64 -1.32
C LYS A 158 -13.76 1.07 -2.63
N ASP A 159 -13.97 2.36 -2.80
CA ASP A 159 -14.55 2.89 -4.04
C ASP A 159 -13.63 2.72 -5.24
N SER A 160 -12.32 2.95 -5.05
CA SER A 160 -11.31 2.73 -6.10
C SER A 160 -11.25 1.28 -6.55
N ILE A 161 -11.26 0.35 -5.59
CA ILE A 161 -11.26 -1.09 -5.90
C ILE A 161 -12.55 -1.49 -6.59
N LYS A 162 -13.69 -0.96 -6.15
CA LYS A 162 -14.97 -1.19 -6.82
C LYS A 162 -14.99 -0.65 -8.25
N ALA A 163 -14.38 0.51 -8.48
CA ALA A 163 -14.23 1.05 -9.83
C ALA A 163 -13.37 0.16 -10.72
N LEU A 164 -12.27 -0.40 -10.21
CA LEU A 164 -11.46 -1.38 -10.93
C LEU A 164 -12.25 -2.65 -11.28
N GLU A 165 -13.01 -3.17 -10.31
CA GLU A 165 -13.91 -4.31 -10.56
C GLU A 165 -14.90 -3.99 -11.67
N ASN A 166 -15.57 -2.84 -11.58
CA ASN A 166 -16.55 -2.42 -12.59
C ASN A 166 -15.93 -2.26 -13.98
N LYS A 167 -14.74 -1.66 -14.07
CA LYS A 167 -14.02 -1.54 -15.36
C LYS A 167 -13.66 -2.91 -15.94
N SER A 168 -13.19 -3.83 -15.09
CA SER A 168 -12.85 -5.19 -15.51
C SER A 168 -14.09 -5.96 -15.99
N VAL A 169 -15.17 -5.95 -15.22
CA VAL A 169 -16.43 -6.63 -15.55
C VAL A 169 -17.08 -6.03 -16.80
N SER A 170 -17.06 -4.71 -16.93
CA SER A 170 -17.60 -4.02 -18.13
C SER A 170 -16.85 -4.40 -19.39
N ASN A 171 -15.58 -4.76 -19.29
CA ASN A 171 -14.78 -5.25 -20.41
C ASN A 171 -14.98 -6.76 -20.66
N GLY A 172 -15.71 -7.47 -19.81
CA GLY A 172 -16.02 -8.88 -19.99
C GLY A 172 -15.25 -9.85 -19.09
N VAL A 173 -14.43 -9.38 -18.16
CA VAL A 173 -13.72 -10.23 -17.19
C VAL A 173 -14.70 -10.87 -16.21
N ASN A 174 -14.47 -12.14 -15.89
CA ASN A 174 -15.24 -12.84 -14.86
C ASN A 174 -14.59 -12.59 -13.48
N VAL A 175 -15.24 -11.87 -12.60
CA VAL A 175 -14.84 -11.71 -11.21
C VAL A 175 -15.66 -12.67 -10.35
N VAL A 176 -15.02 -13.72 -9.86
CA VAL A 176 -15.67 -14.83 -9.13
C VAL A 176 -15.32 -14.70 -7.64
N LYS A 177 -16.32 -14.35 -6.85
CA LYS A 177 -16.19 -14.11 -5.41
C LYS A 177 -16.60 -15.35 -4.60
N GLY A 178 -16.07 -15.48 -3.39
CA GLY A 178 -16.37 -16.61 -2.50
C GLY A 178 -15.68 -17.90 -2.94
N VAL A 179 -14.58 -17.82 -3.67
CA VAL A 179 -13.81 -18.97 -4.15
C VAL A 179 -12.37 -18.88 -3.62
N LYS A 180 -12.02 -19.84 -2.76
CA LYS A 180 -10.68 -19.93 -2.19
C LYS A 180 -9.81 -20.87 -3.01
N VAL A 181 -8.68 -20.37 -3.50
CA VAL A 181 -7.65 -21.19 -4.13
C VAL A 181 -6.94 -22.03 -3.07
N THR A 182 -6.83 -23.32 -3.31
CA THR A 182 -6.27 -24.31 -2.37
C THR A 182 -5.02 -25.00 -2.90
N GLY A 183 -4.72 -24.88 -4.18
CA GLY A 183 -3.56 -25.54 -4.79
C GLY A 183 -3.47 -25.29 -6.30
N PHE A 184 -2.51 -25.97 -6.90
CA PHE A 184 -2.25 -25.90 -8.34
C PHE A 184 -2.09 -27.30 -8.93
N LYS A 185 -2.62 -27.52 -10.12
CA LYS A 185 -2.32 -28.70 -10.92
C LYS A 185 -1.07 -28.44 -11.76
N ARG A 186 -0.18 -29.42 -11.80
CA ARG A 186 1.07 -29.37 -12.56
C ARG A 186 0.97 -30.19 -13.83
N GLY A 187 1.70 -29.75 -14.86
CA GLY A 187 1.95 -30.56 -16.03
C GLY A 187 2.82 -31.79 -15.74
N SER A 188 2.92 -32.72 -16.69
CA SER A 188 3.64 -33.98 -16.57
C SER A 188 5.12 -33.82 -16.22
N ASN A 189 5.74 -32.70 -16.60
CA ASN A 189 7.15 -32.36 -16.30
C ASN A 189 7.31 -31.41 -15.11
N SER A 190 6.22 -31.09 -14.39
CA SER A 190 6.15 -30.22 -13.21
C SER A 190 6.65 -28.77 -13.39
N LYS A 191 6.88 -28.31 -14.62
CA LYS A 191 7.40 -26.97 -14.91
C LYS A 191 6.30 -25.92 -15.10
N ALA A 192 5.12 -26.33 -15.51
CA ALA A 192 4.00 -25.45 -15.76
C ALA A 192 2.80 -25.84 -14.90
N VAL A 193 2.01 -24.85 -14.54
CA VAL A 193 0.69 -25.02 -13.93
C VAL A 193 -0.33 -25.22 -15.05
N THR A 194 -1.16 -26.26 -14.95
CA THR A 194 -2.22 -26.56 -15.91
C THR A 194 -3.62 -26.24 -15.41
N GLY A 195 -3.74 -25.95 -14.11
CA GLY A 195 -5.00 -25.61 -13.49
C GLY A 195 -4.84 -25.08 -12.08
N VAL A 196 -5.87 -24.42 -11.62
CA VAL A 196 -5.99 -23.87 -10.27
C VAL A 196 -7.05 -24.66 -9.52
N GLU A 197 -6.67 -25.22 -8.38
CA GLU A 197 -7.56 -25.94 -7.48
C GLU A 197 -8.23 -24.97 -6.51
N THR A 198 -9.52 -25.11 -6.33
CA THR A 198 -10.30 -24.27 -5.42
C THR A 198 -11.21 -25.10 -4.54
N ASP A 199 -11.78 -24.49 -3.51
CA ASP A 199 -12.79 -25.11 -2.66
C ASP A 199 -14.14 -25.34 -3.37
N LYS A 200 -14.28 -24.89 -4.62
CA LYS A 200 -15.48 -25.04 -5.47
C LYS A 200 -15.24 -25.87 -6.73
N GLY A 201 -14.04 -26.35 -6.94
CA GLY A 201 -13.67 -27.12 -8.12
C GLY A 201 -12.35 -26.68 -8.70
N VAL A 202 -12.04 -27.14 -9.92
CA VAL A 202 -10.79 -26.90 -10.61
C VAL A 202 -11.06 -26.07 -11.88
N ILE A 203 -10.20 -25.10 -12.14
CA ILE A 203 -10.18 -24.32 -13.38
C ILE A 203 -8.93 -24.70 -14.14
N GLU A 204 -9.08 -25.26 -15.36
CA GLU A 204 -7.97 -25.43 -16.28
C GLU A 204 -7.53 -24.06 -16.81
N CYS A 205 -6.24 -23.78 -16.87
CA CYS A 205 -5.74 -22.49 -17.35
C CYS A 205 -4.37 -22.61 -18.03
N GLU A 206 -4.05 -21.59 -18.83
CA GLU A 206 -2.78 -21.47 -19.53
C GLU A 206 -1.77 -20.61 -18.74
N GLN A 207 -2.24 -19.62 -18.01
CA GLN A 207 -1.44 -18.69 -17.22
C GLN A 207 -2.10 -18.38 -15.88
N VAL A 208 -1.27 -18.11 -14.88
CA VAL A 208 -1.69 -17.67 -13.54
C VAL A 208 -0.96 -16.39 -13.18
N VAL A 209 -1.69 -15.43 -12.63
CA VAL A 209 -1.13 -14.24 -11.98
C VAL A 209 -1.57 -14.25 -10.52
N VAL A 210 -0.61 -14.21 -9.61
CA VAL A 210 -0.86 -14.17 -8.17
C VAL A 210 -0.71 -12.73 -7.67
N GLY A 211 -1.83 -12.12 -7.30
CA GLY A 211 -1.92 -10.79 -6.70
C GLY A 211 -2.59 -10.87 -5.32
N ALA A 212 -2.06 -11.70 -4.44
CA ALA A 212 -2.71 -12.11 -3.19
C ALA A 212 -2.32 -11.27 -1.96
N GLY A 213 -1.52 -10.19 -2.13
CA GLY A 213 -1.12 -9.31 -1.04
C GLY A 213 -0.49 -10.07 0.14
N PRO A 214 -0.99 -9.90 1.38
CA PRO A 214 -0.42 -10.57 2.56
C PRO A 214 -0.44 -12.09 2.52
N TRP A 215 -1.24 -12.69 1.65
CA TRP A 215 -1.31 -14.15 1.46
C TRP A 215 -0.32 -14.68 0.42
N VAL A 216 0.53 -13.87 -0.15
CA VAL A 216 1.51 -14.30 -1.18
C VAL A 216 2.38 -15.47 -0.71
N ARG A 217 2.74 -15.52 0.58
CA ARG A 217 3.46 -16.64 1.19
C ARG A 217 2.76 -17.98 0.97
N ASP A 218 1.44 -18.02 1.09
CA ASP A 218 0.68 -19.26 0.96
C ASP A 218 0.78 -19.81 -0.48
N PHE A 219 0.70 -18.94 -1.46
CA PHE A 219 0.86 -19.32 -2.87
C PHE A 219 2.29 -19.70 -3.22
N TRP A 220 3.26 -19.00 -2.65
CA TRP A 220 4.66 -19.33 -2.74
C TRP A 220 4.95 -20.75 -2.24
N ASN A 221 4.36 -21.11 -1.09
CA ASN A 221 4.48 -22.43 -0.50
C ASN A 221 3.74 -23.49 -1.31
N MET A 222 2.54 -23.22 -1.83
CA MET A 222 1.80 -24.12 -2.73
C MET A 222 2.57 -24.44 -4.00
N LEU A 223 3.39 -23.52 -4.48
CA LEU A 223 4.24 -23.68 -5.65
C LEU A 223 5.59 -24.34 -5.31
N GLU A 224 5.82 -24.69 -4.04
CA GLU A 224 7.05 -25.31 -3.55
C GLU A 224 8.32 -24.50 -3.87
N LEU A 225 8.20 -23.18 -3.87
CA LEU A 225 9.30 -22.25 -4.11
C LEU A 225 10.20 -22.12 -2.86
N PRO A 226 11.46 -21.70 -3.01
CA PRO A 226 12.41 -21.65 -1.90
C PRO A 226 11.95 -20.72 -0.76
N LYS A 227 12.06 -21.20 0.49
CA LYS A 227 11.69 -20.45 1.68
C LYS A 227 12.76 -19.48 2.16
N THR A 228 13.96 -19.61 1.62
CA THR A 228 15.09 -18.70 1.89
C THR A 228 15.66 -18.19 0.58
N THR A 229 16.35 -17.06 0.65
CA THR A 229 17.05 -16.46 -0.48
C THR A 229 18.34 -15.81 0.00
N TRP A 230 19.24 -15.54 -0.93
CA TRP A 230 20.48 -14.82 -0.65
C TRP A 230 20.29 -13.34 -0.95
N ILE A 231 20.58 -12.52 0.04
CA ILE A 231 20.55 -11.06 -0.11
C ILE A 231 21.94 -10.48 0.16
N LYS A 232 22.19 -9.33 -0.42
CA LYS A 232 23.42 -8.56 -0.23
C LYS A 232 23.14 -7.44 0.76
N ASP A 233 23.91 -7.38 1.84
CA ASP A 233 23.82 -6.30 2.81
C ASP A 233 24.51 -5.00 2.33
N GLU A 234 24.40 -3.95 3.12
CA GLU A 234 25.01 -2.65 2.82
C GLU A 234 26.54 -2.71 2.69
N ASP A 235 27.19 -3.65 3.39
CA ASP A 235 28.62 -3.89 3.30
C ASP A 235 29.02 -4.71 2.08
N GLY A 236 28.05 -5.15 1.27
CA GLY A 236 28.26 -5.95 0.10
C GLY A 236 28.44 -7.46 0.36
N ARG A 237 28.15 -7.92 1.57
CA ARG A 237 28.23 -9.34 1.94
C ARG A 237 26.91 -10.04 1.66
N PHE A 238 27.02 -11.26 1.14
CA PHE A 238 25.85 -12.10 0.95
C PHE A 238 25.55 -12.89 2.21
N HIS A 239 24.29 -12.94 2.58
CA HIS A 239 23.79 -13.81 3.64
C HIS A 239 22.44 -14.40 3.26
N GLU A 240 22.14 -15.56 3.81
CA GLU A 240 20.86 -16.21 3.63
C GLU A 240 19.82 -15.55 4.54
N ALA A 241 18.64 -15.29 3.99
CA ALA A 241 17.51 -14.70 4.71
C ALA A 241 16.21 -15.44 4.40
N ASP A 242 15.28 -15.41 5.33
CA ASP A 242 13.92 -15.88 5.07
C ASP A 242 13.29 -15.10 3.92
N MET A 243 12.60 -15.79 3.02
CA MET A 243 11.98 -15.17 1.85
C MET A 243 10.89 -14.17 2.22
N TRP A 244 10.19 -14.42 3.32
CA TRP A 244 9.08 -13.58 3.76
C TRP A 244 9.24 -13.16 5.19
N LYS A 245 8.71 -11.96 5.50
CA LYS A 245 8.62 -11.41 6.83
C LYS A 245 7.32 -10.64 6.97
N TYR A 246 6.63 -10.82 8.08
CA TYR A 246 5.41 -10.08 8.34
C TYR A 246 5.64 -8.86 9.23
N TRP A 247 4.97 -7.80 8.87
CA TRP A 247 4.92 -6.56 9.64
C TRP A 247 3.47 -6.20 9.91
N MET A 248 3.20 -5.68 11.10
CA MET A 248 1.89 -5.14 11.44
C MET A 248 1.87 -3.64 11.21
N LEU A 249 1.04 -3.19 10.28
CA LEU A 249 0.80 -1.77 10.06
C LEU A 249 -0.09 -1.22 11.15
N GLN A 250 0.33 -0.10 11.74
CA GLN A 250 -0.38 0.56 12.81
C GLN A 250 -1.04 1.82 12.28
N GLU A 251 -2.35 1.77 12.12
CA GLU A 251 -3.17 2.88 11.67
C GLU A 251 -4.41 3.03 12.55
N GLY A 252 -4.92 4.25 12.65
CA GLY A 252 -6.10 4.57 13.44
C GLY A 252 -6.79 5.84 12.98
N VAL A 253 -7.83 6.23 13.68
CA VAL A 253 -8.65 7.40 13.39
C VAL A 253 -8.90 8.21 14.66
N ILE A 254 -8.82 9.53 14.58
CA ILE A 254 -9.45 10.42 15.55
C ILE A 254 -10.80 10.84 14.99
N GLY A 255 -11.88 10.58 15.73
CA GLY A 255 -13.25 10.92 15.34
C GLY A 255 -13.54 12.41 15.58
N VAL A 256 -13.45 13.17 14.51
CA VAL A 256 -13.70 14.62 14.47
C VAL A 256 -14.49 14.98 13.22
N ASP A 257 -14.94 16.22 13.14
CA ASP A 257 -15.66 16.71 11.96
C ASP A 257 -14.78 16.62 10.69
N LYS A 258 -15.41 16.45 9.53
CA LYS A 258 -14.76 16.39 8.21
C LYS A 258 -13.93 17.63 7.88
N ASP A 259 -14.24 18.75 8.48
CA ASP A 259 -13.59 20.04 8.25
C ASP A 259 -12.49 20.35 9.27
N PHE A 260 -12.29 19.46 10.24
CA PHE A 260 -11.34 19.65 11.34
C PHE A 260 -9.91 19.90 10.88
N LEU A 261 -9.48 19.27 9.80
CA LEU A 261 -8.11 19.37 9.28
C LEU A 261 -7.98 20.37 8.10
N LYS A 262 -8.99 21.14 7.78
CA LYS A 262 -8.87 22.16 6.72
C LYS A 262 -7.72 23.14 6.98
N MET A 263 -7.10 23.57 5.88
CA MET A 263 -6.09 24.61 5.89
C MET A 263 -6.69 25.99 6.18
N ASN A 264 -5.83 26.99 6.39
CA ASN A 264 -6.22 28.39 6.65
C ASN A 264 -7.14 28.96 5.55
N ASP A 265 -6.95 28.53 4.31
CA ASP A 265 -7.76 28.96 3.15
C ASP A 265 -9.11 28.20 3.01
N GLY A 266 -9.39 27.26 3.92
CA GLY A 266 -10.61 26.45 3.91
C GLY A 266 -10.56 25.22 3.00
N ASN A 267 -9.46 24.98 2.30
CA ASN A 267 -9.27 23.79 1.46
C ASN A 267 -8.81 22.58 2.27
N GLN A 268 -9.05 21.40 1.72
CA GLN A 268 -8.49 20.16 2.26
C GLN A 268 -6.95 20.15 2.10
N PRO A 269 -6.22 19.67 3.10
CA PRO A 269 -4.76 19.69 3.07
C PRO A 269 -4.18 18.60 2.19
N PRO A 270 -2.88 18.73 1.81
CA PRO A 270 -2.08 17.60 1.40
C PRO A 270 -2.07 16.51 2.49
N VAL A 271 -1.71 15.28 2.12
CA VAL A 271 -1.34 14.27 3.12
C VAL A 271 -0.11 14.76 3.89
N ILE A 272 -0.15 14.63 5.20
CA ILE A 272 0.91 15.13 6.09
C ILE A 272 1.70 13.95 6.63
N HIS A 273 2.99 13.93 6.36
CA HIS A 273 3.94 12.99 6.92
C HIS A 273 5.01 13.76 7.68
N VAL A 274 5.16 13.49 8.96
CA VAL A 274 6.11 14.18 9.85
C VAL A 274 7.05 13.16 10.45
N ASP A 275 8.33 13.35 10.25
CA ASP A 275 9.39 12.74 11.05
C ASP A 275 10.05 13.83 11.92
N SER A 276 10.37 13.52 13.14
CA SER A 276 11.02 14.44 14.07
C SER A 276 11.94 13.71 15.04
N ASP A 277 13.02 14.34 15.41
CA ASP A 277 13.96 13.91 16.46
C ASP A 277 13.75 14.67 17.78
N ALA A 278 12.76 15.56 17.84
CA ALA A 278 12.37 16.21 19.09
C ALA A 278 11.76 15.20 20.06
N PRO A 279 12.03 15.30 21.37
CA PRO A 279 11.38 14.45 22.36
C PRO A 279 9.85 14.51 22.25
N LEU A 280 9.23 13.34 22.27
CA LEU A 280 7.77 13.22 22.22
C LEU A 280 7.24 12.87 23.61
N TYR A 281 6.33 13.69 24.10
CA TYR A 281 5.65 13.49 25.39
C TYR A 281 4.18 13.12 25.15
N SER A 282 3.65 12.26 26.03
CA SER A 282 2.23 11.92 26.00
C SER A 282 1.37 13.16 26.21
N ASP A 283 0.41 13.36 25.33
CA ASP A 283 -0.57 14.46 25.46
C ASP A 283 -1.48 14.27 26.68
N THR A 284 -1.71 13.03 27.08
CA THR A 284 -2.56 12.66 28.21
C THR A 284 -1.80 12.67 29.55
N THR A 285 -0.69 11.95 29.65
CA THR A 285 0.05 11.75 30.92
C THR A 285 1.18 12.73 31.12
N LYS A 286 1.62 13.41 30.08
CA LYS A 286 2.82 14.28 30.03
C LYS A 286 4.14 13.56 30.24
N ASN A 287 4.13 12.24 30.33
CA ASN A 287 5.34 11.44 30.41
C ASN A 287 6.05 11.35 29.07
N LEU A 288 7.37 11.19 29.12
CA LEU A 288 8.17 10.97 27.91
C LEU A 288 7.79 9.64 27.24
N ILE A 289 7.47 9.70 25.93
CA ILE A 289 7.24 8.51 25.10
C ILE A 289 8.55 8.07 24.47
N THR A 290 9.27 8.98 23.82
CA THR A 290 10.53 8.68 23.14
C THR A 290 11.40 9.93 22.96
N GLU A 291 12.73 9.73 23.02
CA GLU A 291 13.74 10.71 22.61
C GLU A 291 14.38 10.33 21.25
N LYS A 292 13.97 9.19 20.67
CA LYS A 292 14.46 8.74 19.38
C LYS A 292 13.65 9.35 18.26
N LEU A 293 14.20 9.27 17.04
CA LEU A 293 13.47 9.61 15.82
C LEU A 293 12.13 8.88 15.78
N TRP A 294 11.06 9.62 15.53
CA TRP A 294 9.70 9.11 15.36
C TRP A 294 9.06 9.72 14.14
N GLY A 295 8.05 9.05 13.61
CA GLY A 295 7.33 9.50 12.44
C GLY A 295 5.86 9.10 12.46
N ILE A 296 5.03 9.98 11.93
CA ILE A 296 3.59 9.76 11.73
C ILE A 296 3.17 10.26 10.37
N TYR A 297 2.03 9.78 9.90
CA TYR A 297 1.30 10.36 8.78
C TYR A 297 -0.16 10.48 9.14
N TYR A 298 -0.83 11.46 8.55
CA TYR A 298 -2.26 11.68 8.73
C TYR A 298 -2.87 12.48 7.59
N LYS A 299 -4.15 12.30 7.41
CA LYS A 299 -4.97 12.96 6.40
C LYS A 299 -6.43 13.02 6.84
N PRO A 300 -7.27 13.87 6.21
CA PRO A 300 -8.70 13.81 6.45
C PRO A 300 -9.29 12.46 6.07
N ASP A 301 -10.20 11.96 6.87
CA ASP A 301 -11.09 10.84 6.55
C ASP A 301 -12.53 11.37 6.44
N ILE A 302 -12.83 11.95 5.28
CA ILE A 302 -14.07 12.71 5.06
C ILE A 302 -15.29 11.77 5.12
N GLU A 303 -15.19 10.56 4.57
CA GLU A 303 -16.30 9.59 4.58
C GLU A 303 -16.46 8.96 5.96
N GLY A 304 -15.36 8.67 6.65
CA GLY A 304 -15.37 8.11 8.00
C GLY A 304 -15.51 9.14 9.12
N LEU A 305 -15.60 10.42 8.80
CA LEU A 305 -15.68 11.56 9.73
C LEU A 305 -14.55 11.56 10.76
N GLY A 306 -13.37 11.94 10.30
CA GLY A 306 -12.23 12.03 11.18
C GLY A 306 -10.94 12.43 10.51
N VAL A 307 -9.86 12.17 11.23
CA VAL A 307 -8.48 12.23 10.74
C VAL A 307 -7.89 10.83 10.88
N GLN A 308 -7.46 10.27 9.77
CA GLN A 308 -6.90 8.93 9.67
C GLN A 308 -5.40 9.01 9.43
N GLY A 309 -4.64 8.10 10.03
CA GLY A 309 -3.22 7.99 9.79
C GLY A 309 -2.58 6.89 10.60
N GLY A 310 -1.26 6.93 10.72
CA GLY A 310 -0.51 5.89 11.39
C GLY A 310 0.93 6.28 11.67
N THR A 311 1.70 5.27 12.01
CA THR A 311 3.15 5.35 12.26
C THR A 311 3.86 4.18 11.62
N SER A 312 5.15 4.05 11.87
CA SER A 312 5.95 2.91 11.41
C SER A 312 5.33 1.58 11.86
N PRO A 313 5.30 0.57 10.98
CA PRO A 313 4.85 -0.76 11.35
C PRO A 313 5.83 -1.41 12.34
N TYR A 314 5.37 -2.43 13.07
CA TYR A 314 6.25 -3.28 13.86
C TYR A 314 6.44 -4.65 13.22
N ILE A 315 7.63 -5.24 13.42
CA ILE A 315 7.96 -6.58 12.95
C ILE A 315 7.21 -7.62 13.79
N VAL A 316 6.57 -8.58 13.13
CA VAL A 316 6.00 -9.75 13.81
C VAL A 316 7.14 -10.71 14.14
N ASP A 317 7.37 -10.94 15.44
CA ASP A 317 8.45 -11.80 15.95
C ASP A 317 8.03 -13.28 15.92
N LYS A 318 7.80 -13.77 14.70
CA LYS A 318 7.51 -15.19 14.40
C LYS A 318 8.10 -15.52 13.04
N HIS A 319 8.51 -16.78 12.86
CA HIS A 319 8.80 -17.30 11.53
C HIS A 319 7.59 -17.13 10.62
N PHE A 320 7.78 -16.70 9.38
CA PHE A 320 6.69 -16.34 8.48
C PHE A 320 5.66 -17.48 8.26
N ASP A 321 6.06 -18.74 8.32
CA ASP A 321 5.13 -19.88 8.21
C ASP A 321 4.20 -20.05 9.42
N LYS A 322 4.50 -19.38 10.53
CA LYS A 322 3.73 -19.43 11.79
C LYS A 322 2.81 -18.22 11.98
N VAL A 323 2.78 -17.31 11.02
CA VAL A 323 1.93 -16.14 11.08
C VAL A 323 0.55 -16.46 10.50
N ASP A 324 -0.48 -16.36 11.32
CA ASP A 324 -1.86 -16.54 10.90
C ASP A 324 -2.37 -15.23 10.28
N VAL A 325 -2.54 -15.23 8.97
CA VAL A 325 -3.03 -14.05 8.23
C VAL A 325 -4.55 -13.94 8.32
N ASP A 326 -5.26 -15.06 8.40
CA ASP A 326 -6.71 -15.11 8.59
C ASP A 326 -7.09 -15.40 10.05
N PRO A 327 -8.13 -14.74 10.60
CA PRO A 327 -8.90 -13.64 10.00
C PRO A 327 -8.08 -12.36 9.91
N TYR A 328 -8.27 -11.60 8.82
CA TYR A 328 -7.45 -10.44 8.48
C TYR A 328 -8.03 -9.12 9.02
N GLY A 329 -7.16 -8.19 9.35
CA GLY A 329 -7.53 -6.83 9.71
C GLY A 329 -8.17 -6.74 11.09
N ILE A 330 -9.30 -6.06 11.18
CA ILE A 330 -9.99 -5.80 12.46
C ILE A 330 -10.48 -7.08 13.17
N ASP A 331 -10.68 -8.14 12.43
CA ASP A 331 -11.13 -9.43 12.95
C ASP A 331 -9.97 -10.31 13.45
N SER A 332 -8.72 -9.89 13.26
CA SER A 332 -7.58 -10.64 13.74
C SER A 332 -7.54 -10.66 15.27
N PRO A 333 -7.43 -11.83 15.90
CA PRO A 333 -7.35 -11.92 17.36
C PRO A 333 -5.98 -11.51 17.91
N GLU A 334 -4.94 -11.55 17.09
CA GLU A 334 -3.56 -11.34 17.52
C GLU A 334 -2.97 -10.02 16.99
N TYR A 335 -3.22 -9.68 15.72
CA TYR A 335 -2.56 -8.56 15.07
C TYR A 335 -3.45 -7.33 15.05
N GLN A 336 -3.29 -6.50 16.07
CA GLN A 336 -4.08 -5.30 16.30
C GLN A 336 -3.17 -4.14 16.70
N THR A 337 -3.67 -2.92 16.53
CA THR A 337 -3.03 -1.73 17.10
C THR A 337 -3.07 -1.77 18.63
N THR A 338 -2.01 -1.28 19.27
CA THR A 338 -1.85 -1.29 20.73
C THR A 338 -2.24 0.05 21.37
N GLU A 339 -2.45 0.06 22.69
CA GLU A 339 -2.62 1.30 23.46
C GLU A 339 -1.37 2.21 23.37
N ALA A 340 -0.18 1.60 23.26
CA ALA A 340 1.05 2.35 23.04
C ALA A 340 1.04 3.09 21.70
N PHE A 341 0.53 2.47 20.64
CA PHE A 341 0.32 3.15 19.36
C PHE A 341 -0.67 4.30 19.50
N ASN A 342 -1.81 4.08 20.14
CA ASN A 342 -2.82 5.12 20.36
C ASN A 342 -2.22 6.34 21.04
N ASP A 343 -1.54 6.16 22.17
CA ASP A 343 -0.91 7.26 22.91
C ASP A 343 0.16 7.97 22.06
N MET A 344 1.03 7.21 21.41
CA MET A 344 2.09 7.75 20.55
C MET A 344 1.53 8.57 19.39
N TRP A 345 0.62 8.03 18.62
CA TRP A 345 0.09 8.69 17.41
C TRP A 345 -0.71 9.95 17.75
N CYS A 346 -1.63 9.86 18.73
CA CYS A 346 -2.41 11.01 19.18
C CYS A 346 -1.52 12.12 19.77
N SER A 347 -0.49 11.74 20.54
CA SER A 347 0.46 12.69 21.11
C SER A 347 1.32 13.34 20.03
N ALA A 348 1.72 12.60 19.02
CA ALA A 348 2.46 13.13 17.88
C ALA A 348 1.61 14.12 17.05
N LEU A 349 0.33 13.85 16.85
CA LEU A 349 -0.59 14.81 16.24
C LEU A 349 -0.66 16.11 17.06
N ALA A 350 -0.81 16.03 18.37
CA ALA A 350 -0.82 17.16 19.27
C ALA A 350 0.51 17.94 19.28
N HIS A 351 1.63 17.23 19.14
CA HIS A 351 2.96 17.86 18.96
C HIS A 351 3.02 18.70 17.67
N CYS A 352 2.42 18.21 16.58
CA CYS A 352 2.46 18.88 15.30
C CYS A 352 1.50 20.06 15.21
N GLN A 353 0.27 19.90 15.69
CA GLN A 353 -0.78 20.91 15.56
C GLN A 353 -1.60 21.07 16.84
N LYS A 354 -1.75 22.29 17.28
CA LYS A 354 -2.46 22.63 18.53
C LYS A 354 -3.89 22.11 18.57
N ARG A 355 -4.57 22.05 17.41
CA ARG A 355 -5.97 21.57 17.33
C ARG A 355 -6.15 20.14 17.84
N PHE A 356 -5.09 19.33 17.84
CA PHE A 356 -5.14 17.94 18.31
C PHE A 356 -4.90 17.80 19.82
N GLU A 357 -4.46 18.85 20.52
CA GLU A 357 -4.26 18.80 21.97
C GLU A 357 -5.57 18.43 22.67
N GLY A 358 -5.49 17.45 23.58
CA GLY A 358 -6.65 16.96 24.34
C GLY A 358 -7.62 16.08 23.55
N LYS A 359 -7.27 15.65 22.33
CA LYS A 359 -8.17 14.86 21.46
C LYS A 359 -7.95 13.35 21.52
N SER A 360 -6.99 12.85 22.32
CA SER A 360 -6.70 11.42 22.43
C SER A 360 -7.91 10.57 22.79
N GLY A 361 -8.85 11.10 23.59
CA GLY A 361 -10.10 10.43 23.93
C GLY A 361 -11.06 10.20 22.77
N LEU A 362 -10.84 10.84 21.62
CA LEU A 362 -11.64 10.67 20.40
C LEU A 362 -11.03 9.61 19.46
N TYR A 363 -9.90 9.02 19.85
CA TYR A 363 -9.32 7.91 19.10
C TYR A 363 -10.31 6.75 19.01
N ARG A 364 -10.39 6.20 17.83
CA ARG A 364 -11.11 4.94 17.56
C ARG A 364 -10.25 4.05 16.68
N LYS A 365 -10.31 2.77 16.96
CA LYS A 365 -9.74 1.75 16.11
C LYS A 365 -10.50 1.74 14.79
N GLY A 366 -9.88 2.23 13.76
CA GLY A 366 -10.47 2.23 12.42
C GLY A 366 -10.40 0.84 11.78
N PRO A 367 -11.05 0.64 10.64
CA PRO A 367 -10.87 -0.54 9.81
C PRO A 367 -9.57 -0.47 9.00
N SER A 368 -8.54 0.19 9.52
CA SER A 368 -7.24 0.36 8.86
C SER A 368 -6.11 -0.27 9.67
N GLY A 369 -4.99 -0.54 9.00
CA GLY A 369 -3.91 -1.34 9.53
C GLY A 369 -4.13 -2.84 9.31
N GLY A 370 -3.09 -3.62 9.43
CA GLY A 370 -3.13 -5.07 9.23
C GLY A 370 -1.76 -5.62 8.88
N LEU A 371 -1.67 -6.93 8.71
CA LEU A 371 -0.44 -7.58 8.32
C LEU A 371 -0.04 -7.22 6.88
N GLY A 372 1.25 -6.89 6.70
CA GLY A 372 1.91 -6.81 5.41
C GLY A 372 2.95 -7.91 5.29
N CYS A 373 3.03 -8.55 4.12
CA CYS A 373 4.05 -9.54 3.81
C CYS A 373 5.19 -8.85 3.05
N MET A 374 6.38 -8.85 3.64
CA MET A 374 7.55 -8.19 3.11
C MET A 374 8.55 -9.19 2.53
N THR A 375 9.24 -8.79 1.47
CA THR A 375 10.46 -9.43 0.98
C THR A 375 11.63 -9.15 1.92
N PRO A 376 12.77 -9.87 1.81
CA PRO A 376 13.88 -9.68 2.74
C PRO A 376 14.48 -8.26 2.76
N ASP A 377 14.52 -7.61 1.59
CA ASP A 377 15.05 -6.26 1.39
C ASP A 377 13.97 -5.19 1.31
N SER A 378 12.72 -5.56 1.54
CA SER A 378 11.53 -4.69 1.45
C SER A 378 11.28 -4.11 0.05
N PHE A 379 11.94 -4.61 -0.99
CA PHE A 379 11.63 -4.29 -2.37
C PHE A 379 10.52 -5.19 -2.93
N PRO A 380 9.63 -4.68 -3.76
CA PRO A 380 8.65 -5.52 -4.42
C PRO A 380 9.29 -6.45 -5.45
N ILE A 381 8.63 -7.57 -5.70
CA ILE A 381 9.01 -8.54 -6.72
C ILE A 381 7.85 -8.69 -7.69
N PHE A 382 8.15 -8.51 -8.97
CA PHE A 382 7.20 -8.68 -10.08
C PHE A 382 7.86 -9.55 -11.13
N ASP A 383 7.65 -10.87 -11.07
CA ASP A 383 8.32 -11.79 -12.01
C ASP A 383 7.60 -13.15 -12.10
N ARG A 384 8.03 -13.93 -13.09
CA ARG A 384 7.66 -15.34 -13.25
C ARG A 384 8.62 -16.21 -12.47
N PHE A 385 8.07 -17.03 -11.59
CA PHE A 385 8.83 -18.04 -10.82
C PHE A 385 8.62 -19.47 -11.32
N LEU A 386 7.60 -19.69 -12.12
CA LEU A 386 7.38 -20.86 -12.96
C LEU A 386 7.09 -20.40 -14.39
N GLU A 387 7.15 -21.32 -15.34
CA GLU A 387 6.99 -21.02 -16.75
C GLU A 387 5.76 -20.12 -17.06
N ASN A 388 4.64 -20.38 -16.37
CA ASN A 388 3.38 -19.69 -16.62
C ASN A 388 2.72 -19.11 -15.36
N VAL A 389 3.49 -18.90 -14.29
CA VAL A 389 3.01 -18.27 -13.04
C VAL A 389 3.76 -17.00 -12.76
N TYR A 390 3.04 -15.88 -12.80
CA TYR A 390 3.52 -14.55 -12.45
C TYR A 390 3.14 -14.20 -11.02
N MET A 391 4.11 -13.77 -10.22
CA MET A 391 3.91 -13.35 -8.83
C MET A 391 4.03 -11.84 -8.69
N ILE A 392 3.05 -11.24 -8.01
CA ILE A 392 3.10 -9.85 -7.57
C ILE A 392 3.27 -9.86 -6.06
N ALA A 393 4.46 -9.52 -5.59
CA ALA A 393 4.78 -9.39 -4.17
C ALA A 393 5.21 -7.94 -3.93
N ASP A 394 4.29 -7.11 -3.46
CA ASP A 394 4.45 -5.66 -3.40
C ASP A 394 5.23 -5.15 -2.19
N ALA A 395 5.66 -6.05 -1.30
CA ALA A 395 6.33 -5.68 -0.05
C ALA A 395 5.59 -4.56 0.72
N ASN A 396 4.26 -4.68 0.76
CA ASN A 396 3.35 -3.77 1.45
C ASN A 396 3.28 -2.32 0.91
N HIS A 397 3.65 -2.12 -0.35
CA HIS A 397 3.48 -0.82 -1.03
C HIS A 397 2.18 -0.74 -1.87
N GLY A 398 1.32 -1.75 -1.79
CA GLY A 398 0.32 -2.16 -2.77
C GLY A 398 -0.71 -1.16 -3.23
N TYR A 399 -1.52 -0.60 -2.33
CA TYR A 399 -2.70 0.17 -2.75
C TYR A 399 -2.39 1.30 -3.74
N LYS A 400 -1.33 2.05 -3.51
CA LYS A 400 -0.92 3.17 -4.38
C LYS A 400 -0.41 2.73 -5.76
N MET A 401 -0.09 1.46 -5.91
CA MET A 401 0.53 0.88 -7.13
C MET A 401 -0.50 0.51 -8.22
N ILE A 402 -1.53 1.31 -8.42
CA ILE A 402 -2.57 1.02 -9.42
C ILE A 402 -2.00 0.83 -10.85
N GLY A 403 -0.88 1.45 -11.15
CA GLY A 403 -0.22 1.36 -12.45
C GLY A 403 0.56 0.06 -12.68
N VAL A 404 0.84 -0.72 -11.63
CA VAL A 404 1.58 -1.98 -11.75
C VAL A 404 0.81 -3.00 -12.58
N GLY A 405 -0.51 -3.05 -12.47
CA GLY A 405 -1.34 -3.97 -13.26
C GLY A 405 -1.16 -3.84 -14.77
N GLU A 406 -0.98 -2.63 -15.28
CA GLU A 406 -0.67 -2.40 -16.70
C GLU A 406 0.66 -3.02 -17.10
N LEU A 407 1.68 -2.84 -16.27
CA LEU A 407 3.03 -3.35 -16.53
C LEU A 407 3.08 -4.88 -16.43
N VAL A 408 2.41 -5.46 -15.44
CA VAL A 408 2.26 -6.91 -15.29
C VAL A 408 1.49 -7.50 -16.47
N ALA A 409 0.45 -6.84 -16.93
CA ALA A 409 -0.31 -7.26 -18.11
C ALA A 409 0.60 -7.33 -19.35
N LYS A 410 1.43 -6.34 -19.57
CA LYS A 410 2.41 -6.32 -20.68
C LYS A 410 3.41 -7.49 -20.56
N GLU A 411 3.97 -7.71 -19.38
CA GLU A 411 4.92 -8.81 -19.17
C GLU A 411 4.26 -10.19 -19.33
N SER A 412 3.00 -10.33 -18.92
CA SER A 412 2.21 -11.55 -19.12
C SER A 412 1.98 -11.89 -20.61
N LEU A 413 2.03 -10.87 -21.46
CA LEU A 413 1.95 -11.01 -22.92
C LEU A 413 3.32 -11.13 -23.61
N GLY A 414 4.41 -11.25 -22.85
CA GLY A 414 5.77 -11.38 -23.37
C GLY A 414 6.43 -10.04 -23.74
N GLN A 415 5.87 -8.90 -23.32
CA GLN A 415 6.47 -7.58 -23.49
C GLN A 415 7.25 -7.23 -22.20
N GLU A 416 8.49 -6.78 -22.33
CA GLU A 416 9.27 -6.36 -21.16
C GLU A 416 8.86 -4.97 -20.67
N SER A 417 8.99 -4.76 -19.36
CA SER A 417 8.76 -3.48 -18.72
C SER A 417 10.00 -3.06 -17.92
N ASP A 418 10.67 -2.00 -18.36
CA ASP A 418 11.86 -1.46 -17.68
C ASP A 418 11.55 -0.97 -16.27
N LEU A 419 10.31 -0.49 -16.02
CA LEU A 419 9.89 -0.03 -14.70
C LEU A 419 9.77 -1.16 -13.66
N LEU A 420 9.55 -2.40 -14.09
CA LEU A 420 9.50 -3.56 -13.22
C LEU A 420 10.84 -4.28 -13.06
N LYS A 421 11.82 -3.92 -13.87
CA LYS A 421 13.17 -4.51 -13.89
C LYS A 421 14.24 -3.42 -13.91
N PRO A 422 14.32 -2.59 -12.86
CA PRO A 422 15.28 -1.48 -12.77
C PRO A 422 16.73 -1.94 -12.60
#